data_ffde71cadf26a098b5aa55b3e54c51d5
#
_entry.id   ffde71cadf26a098b5aa55b3e54c51d5
#
_cell.length_a   1.000
_cell.length_b   1.000
_cell.length_c   1.000
_cell.angle_alpha   90.00
_cell.angle_beta   90.00
_cell.angle_gamma   90.00
#
_symmetry.space_group_name_H-M   'P 1'
#
loop_
_entity.id
_entity.type
_entity.pdbx_description
1 polymer ?
#
loop_
_entity_poly.entity_id
_entity_poly.type
_entity_poly.pdbx_seq_one_letter_code
_entity_poly.pdbx_strand_id
1 'polypeptide(L)'
;ANLCANNIGQYIFGALANESIDEIKKWYNQQNSYYMNLFKALKDDLKNELPGVIVSEPEASIYCIIDFKNICNQTFDSNEFVNYCAENGSVKINQDLYTVLLAPMKGFYKEHDIGKTQVRIALVESPSLLKITPSIISSLFKDFSRL
;
A
#
# COMPACT_ATOMS: atom_id res chain seq x y z
N ALA A 1 7.20 -23.85 -14.52
CA ALA A 1 7.56 -24.46 -13.22
C ALA A 1 9.04 -24.76 -13.24
N ASN A 2 9.80 -24.29 -12.24
CA ASN A 2 11.22 -24.66 -12.11
C ASN A 2 11.30 -26.10 -11.59
N LEU A 3 11.96 -26.97 -12.38
CA LEU A 3 12.23 -28.35 -11.99
C LEU A 3 13.21 -28.45 -10.79
N CYS A 4 14.06 -27.44 -10.62
CA CYS A 4 15.02 -27.37 -9.54
C CYS A 4 14.92 -26.03 -8.83
N ALA A 5 14.83 -26.02 -7.51
CA ALA A 5 14.88 -24.81 -6.71
C ALA A 5 16.29 -24.17 -6.79
N ASN A 6 16.37 -22.86 -6.71
CA ASN A 6 17.63 -22.13 -6.71
C ASN A 6 18.51 -22.56 -5.52
N ASN A 7 19.73 -23.01 -5.77
CA ASN A 7 20.63 -23.53 -4.74
C ASN A 7 21.01 -22.49 -3.69
N ILE A 8 21.18 -21.23 -4.08
CA ILE A 8 21.48 -20.13 -3.16
C ILE A 8 20.27 -19.89 -2.24
N GLY A 9 19.06 -19.91 -2.79
CA GLY A 9 17.83 -19.80 -2.02
C GLY A 9 17.67 -20.94 -1.02
N GLN A 10 17.98 -22.17 -1.42
CA GLN A 10 17.97 -23.33 -0.52
C GLN A 10 18.99 -23.19 0.62
N TYR A 11 20.20 -22.70 0.32
CA TYR A 11 21.24 -22.48 1.31
C TYR A 11 20.82 -21.41 2.33
N ILE A 12 20.27 -20.28 1.87
CA ILE A 12 19.77 -19.22 2.74
C ILE A 12 18.63 -19.74 3.63
N PHE A 13 17.69 -20.48 3.04
CA PHE A 13 16.59 -21.10 3.80
C PHE A 13 17.09 -22.12 4.82
N GLY A 14 18.12 -22.90 4.44
CA GLY A 14 18.74 -23.88 5.31
C GLY A 14 19.41 -23.27 6.54
N ALA A 15 19.86 -22.01 6.47
CA ALA A 15 20.43 -21.31 7.61
C ALA A 15 19.41 -21.14 8.76
N LEU A 16 18.10 -21.04 8.45
CA LEU A 16 17.04 -20.98 9.47
C LEU A 16 16.95 -22.26 10.32
N ALA A 17 17.45 -23.38 9.84
CA ALA A 17 17.49 -24.63 10.61
C ALA A 17 18.42 -24.55 11.84
N ASN A 18 19.29 -23.55 11.89
CA ASN A 18 20.20 -23.32 13.03
C ASN A 18 19.56 -22.41 14.09
N GLU A 19 18.42 -21.79 13.79
CA GLU A 19 17.69 -20.94 14.72
C GLU A 19 16.68 -21.75 15.54
N SER A 20 16.48 -21.38 16.80
CA SER A 20 15.43 -21.99 17.60
C SER A 20 14.03 -21.54 17.11
N ILE A 21 13.03 -22.42 17.29
CA ILE A 21 11.64 -22.08 16.96
C ILE A 21 11.18 -20.83 17.72
N ASP A 22 11.65 -20.62 18.95
CA ASP A 22 11.26 -19.48 19.77
C ASP A 22 11.87 -18.17 19.25
N GLU A 23 13.10 -18.17 18.73
CA GLU A 23 13.72 -17.02 18.08
C GLU A 23 13.00 -16.65 16.79
N ILE A 24 12.65 -17.64 15.97
CA ILE A 24 11.88 -17.44 14.75
C ILE A 24 10.49 -16.83 15.09
N LYS A 25 9.78 -17.39 16.07
CA LYS A 25 8.49 -16.85 16.53
C LYS A 25 8.61 -15.43 17.07
N LYS A 26 9.65 -15.15 17.85
CA LYS A 26 9.91 -13.81 18.38
C LYS A 26 10.10 -12.80 17.24
N TRP A 27 10.87 -13.17 16.22
CA TRP A 27 11.08 -12.32 15.04
C TRP A 27 9.76 -12.06 14.30
N TYR A 28 8.95 -13.09 14.03
CA TYR A 28 7.64 -12.93 13.39
C TYR A 28 6.71 -12.03 14.20
N ASN A 29 6.65 -12.19 15.51
CA ASN A 29 5.83 -11.35 16.37
C ASN A 29 6.26 -9.88 16.34
N GLN A 30 7.56 -9.62 16.28
CA GLN A 30 8.10 -8.26 16.13
C GLN A 30 7.71 -7.66 14.79
N GLN A 31 7.87 -8.41 13.69
CA GLN A 31 7.47 -7.96 12.35
C GLN A 31 5.96 -7.67 12.27
N ASN A 32 5.15 -8.60 12.76
CA ASN A 32 3.69 -8.43 12.78
C ASN A 32 3.28 -7.18 13.58
N SER A 33 3.84 -6.97 14.76
CA SER A 33 3.56 -5.79 15.57
C SER A 33 3.97 -4.50 14.87
N TYR A 34 5.14 -4.49 14.21
CA TYR A 34 5.62 -3.36 13.44
C TYR A 34 4.65 -2.97 12.31
N TYR A 35 4.29 -3.93 11.45
CA TYR A 35 3.39 -3.66 10.34
C TYR A 35 1.96 -3.33 10.77
N MET A 36 1.42 -4.01 11.79
CA MET A 36 0.09 -3.71 12.32
C MET A 36 -0.02 -2.26 12.82
N ASN A 37 1.01 -1.76 13.49
CA ASN A 37 1.04 -0.37 13.94
C ASN A 37 1.09 0.61 12.75
N LEU A 38 1.87 0.32 11.71
CA LEU A 38 1.93 1.13 10.50
C LEU A 38 0.59 1.15 9.75
N PHE A 39 -0.07 -0.01 9.59
CA PHE A 39 -1.38 -0.10 8.97
C PHE A 39 -2.45 0.68 9.73
N LYS A 40 -2.45 0.57 11.05
CA LYS A 40 -3.38 1.32 11.89
C LYS A 40 -3.19 2.83 11.72
N ALA A 41 -1.95 3.31 11.82
CA ALA A 41 -1.65 4.72 11.64
C ALA A 41 -2.05 5.21 10.24
N LEU A 42 -1.65 4.50 9.18
CA LEU A 42 -2.03 4.84 7.80
C LEU A 42 -3.55 4.91 7.61
N LYS A 43 -4.29 3.92 8.15
CA LYS A 43 -5.76 3.88 8.05
C LYS A 43 -6.40 5.05 8.77
N ASP A 44 -5.98 5.33 10.01
CA ASP A 44 -6.56 6.39 10.83
C ASP A 44 -6.28 7.77 10.19
N ASP A 45 -5.05 8.00 9.73
CA ASP A 45 -4.66 9.24 9.06
C ASP A 45 -5.35 9.41 7.68
N LEU A 46 -5.49 8.33 6.88
CA LEU A 46 -6.26 8.39 5.62
C LEU A 46 -7.73 8.73 5.84
N LYS A 47 -8.37 8.18 6.88
CA LYS A 47 -9.76 8.49 7.20
C LYS A 47 -9.95 9.93 7.67
N ASN A 48 -8.95 10.50 8.34
CA ASN A 48 -8.96 11.90 8.75
C ASN A 48 -8.79 12.83 7.54
N GLU A 49 -7.87 12.52 6.61
CA GLU A 49 -7.58 13.32 5.42
C GLU A 49 -8.65 13.21 4.33
N LEU A 50 -9.29 12.05 4.20
CA LEU A 50 -10.31 11.70 3.22
C LEU A 50 -11.53 11.04 3.90
N PRO A 51 -12.39 11.80 4.57
CA PRO A 51 -13.59 11.26 5.19
C PRO A 51 -14.45 10.48 4.21
N GLY A 52 -14.79 9.25 4.55
CA GLY A 52 -15.55 8.33 3.69
C GLY A 52 -14.70 7.32 2.90
N VAL A 53 -13.38 7.48 2.86
CA VAL A 53 -12.49 6.49 2.24
C VAL A 53 -12.55 5.15 3.01
N ILE A 54 -12.49 4.06 2.28
CA ILE A 54 -12.42 2.72 2.86
C ILE A 54 -10.99 2.22 2.76
N VAL A 55 -10.45 1.76 3.88
CA VAL A 55 -9.10 1.19 3.95
C VAL A 55 -9.23 -0.23 4.51
N SER A 56 -8.68 -1.21 3.79
CA SER A 56 -8.70 -2.61 4.23
C SER A 56 -7.86 -2.82 5.50
N GLU A 57 -8.21 -3.85 6.26
CA GLU A 57 -7.46 -4.28 7.45
C GLU A 57 -6.82 -5.64 7.14
N PRO A 58 -5.60 -5.66 6.59
CA PRO A 58 -4.96 -6.91 6.25
C PRO A 58 -4.52 -7.66 7.51
N GLU A 59 -4.75 -8.98 7.55
CA GLU A 59 -4.26 -9.87 8.61
C GLU A 59 -2.84 -10.37 8.32
N ALA A 60 -2.36 -10.17 7.10
CA ALA A 60 -1.03 -10.58 6.64
C ALA A 60 -0.57 -9.71 5.47
N SER A 61 0.71 -9.87 5.07
CA SER A 61 1.31 -9.09 3.98
C SER A 61 1.71 -7.67 4.40
N ILE A 62 2.33 -6.95 3.46
CA ILE A 62 2.75 -5.55 3.59
C ILE A 62 1.86 -4.61 2.77
N TYR A 63 0.72 -5.10 2.28
CA TYR A 63 -0.17 -4.36 1.39
C TYR A 63 -1.51 -4.08 2.07
N CYS A 64 -2.08 -2.90 1.79
CA CYS A 64 -3.50 -2.65 2.02
C CYS A 64 -4.17 -2.04 0.79
N ILE A 65 -5.50 -2.11 0.75
CA ILE A 65 -6.33 -1.56 -0.31
C ILE A 65 -6.99 -0.29 0.22
N ILE A 66 -6.94 0.75 -0.59
CA ILE A 66 -7.66 2.01 -0.40
C ILE A 66 -8.75 2.05 -1.46
N ASP A 67 -10.01 2.19 -1.04
CA ASP A 67 -11.17 2.25 -1.92
C ASP A 67 -11.85 3.62 -1.81
N PHE A 68 -11.90 4.33 -2.92
CA PHE A 68 -12.45 5.69 -3.03
C PHE A 68 -13.96 5.71 -3.38
N LYS A 69 -14.64 4.56 -3.48
CA LYS A 69 -16.01 4.44 -4.00
C LYS A 69 -17.04 5.37 -3.35
N ASN A 70 -16.86 5.70 -2.06
CA ASN A 70 -17.82 6.56 -1.35
C ASN A 70 -17.53 8.07 -1.53
N ILE A 71 -16.38 8.43 -2.09
CA ILE A 71 -15.90 9.81 -2.18
C ILE A 71 -15.50 10.24 -3.60
N CYS A 72 -15.42 9.31 -4.55
CA CYS A 72 -15.13 9.61 -5.95
C CYS A 72 -16.40 9.84 -6.76
N ASN A 73 -16.27 10.48 -7.91
CA ASN A 73 -17.33 10.61 -8.90
C ASN A 73 -17.49 9.32 -9.74
N GLN A 74 -18.53 9.25 -10.56
CA GLN A 74 -18.84 8.06 -11.39
C GLN A 74 -17.80 7.80 -12.49
N THR A 75 -17.06 8.82 -12.90
CA THR A 75 -16.04 8.72 -13.95
C THR A 75 -14.69 8.26 -13.43
N PHE A 76 -14.51 8.19 -12.12
CA PHE A 76 -13.23 7.80 -11.51
C PHE A 76 -12.79 6.40 -11.98
N ASP A 77 -11.53 6.30 -12.37
CA ASP A 77 -10.86 5.04 -12.70
C ASP A 77 -9.49 4.97 -12.00
N SER A 78 -9.25 3.89 -11.26
CA SER A 78 -8.02 3.71 -10.50
C SER A 78 -6.77 3.61 -11.37
N ASN A 79 -6.87 3.12 -12.62
CA ASN A 79 -5.74 3.10 -13.54
C ASN A 79 -5.34 4.54 -13.94
N GLU A 80 -6.33 5.36 -14.27
CA GLU A 80 -6.09 6.76 -14.64
C GLU A 80 -5.52 7.56 -13.47
N PHE A 81 -6.06 7.34 -12.27
CA PHE A 81 -5.52 7.97 -11.05
C PHE A 81 -4.08 7.55 -10.76
N VAL A 82 -3.74 6.27 -10.88
CA VAL A 82 -2.36 5.79 -10.69
C VAL A 82 -1.42 6.37 -11.74
N ASN A 83 -1.84 6.42 -13.01
CA ASN A 83 -1.05 7.04 -14.08
C ASN A 83 -0.84 8.54 -13.81
N TYR A 84 -1.90 9.24 -13.39
CA TYR A 84 -1.79 10.65 -12.98
C TYR A 84 -0.75 10.84 -11.86
N CYS A 85 -0.79 10.03 -10.80
CA CYS A 85 0.19 10.10 -9.72
C CYS A 85 1.62 9.89 -10.22
N ALA A 86 1.83 8.96 -11.17
CA ALA A 86 3.15 8.61 -11.69
C ALA A 86 3.73 9.66 -12.65
N GLU A 87 2.89 10.30 -13.47
CA GLU A 87 3.32 11.14 -14.58
C GLU A 87 3.22 12.63 -14.29
N ASN A 88 2.17 13.07 -13.62
CA ASN A 88 1.80 14.48 -13.50
C ASN A 88 1.58 14.94 -12.05
N GLY A 89 1.15 14.03 -11.18
CA GLY A 89 0.79 14.37 -9.80
C GLY A 89 2.01 14.63 -8.93
N SER A 90 2.06 15.79 -8.30
CA SER A 90 3.10 16.09 -7.30
C SER A 90 2.55 17.00 -6.20
N VAL A 91 3.03 16.77 -4.98
CA VAL A 91 2.66 17.54 -3.78
C VAL A 91 3.93 18.13 -3.19
N LYS A 92 3.95 19.44 -3.00
CA LYS A 92 5.09 20.12 -2.38
C LYS A 92 4.91 20.09 -0.86
N ILE A 93 5.88 19.48 -0.18
CA ILE A 93 5.99 19.48 1.29
C ILE A 93 7.35 20.07 1.64
N ASN A 94 7.37 21.22 2.30
CA ASN A 94 8.54 22.03 2.53
C ASN A 94 9.24 22.44 1.21
N GLN A 95 10.46 21.95 0.95
CA GLN A 95 11.22 22.22 -0.27
C GLN A 95 11.19 21.09 -1.29
N ASP A 96 10.65 19.92 -0.91
CA ASP A 96 10.64 18.70 -1.70
C ASP A 96 9.30 18.47 -2.40
N LEU A 97 9.34 17.79 -3.55
CA LEU A 97 8.18 17.34 -4.29
C LEU A 97 8.00 15.84 -4.07
N TYR A 98 6.79 15.45 -3.74
CA TYR A 98 6.41 14.05 -3.47
C TYR A 98 5.29 13.60 -4.39
N THR A 99 5.30 12.34 -4.73
CA THR A 99 4.18 11.61 -5.29
C THR A 99 4.06 10.26 -4.60
N VAL A 100 3.07 9.45 -4.98
CA VAL A 100 2.89 8.09 -4.49
C VAL A 100 2.86 7.11 -5.65
N LEU A 101 3.52 5.96 -5.47
CA LEU A 101 3.42 4.84 -6.39
C LEU A 101 2.40 3.84 -5.82
N LEU A 102 1.27 3.74 -6.50
CA LEU A 102 0.16 2.87 -6.15
C LEU A 102 -0.02 1.81 -7.25
N ALA A 103 -0.70 0.73 -6.94
CA ALA A 103 -1.10 -0.25 -7.94
C ALA A 103 -2.63 -0.26 -8.07
N PRO A 104 -3.19 -0.12 -9.29
CA PRO A 104 -4.64 -0.19 -9.48
C PRO A 104 -5.12 -1.63 -9.27
N MET A 105 -6.30 -1.80 -8.67
CA MET A 105 -6.82 -3.11 -8.30
C MET A 105 -7.69 -3.76 -9.38
N LYS A 106 -8.08 -3.04 -10.42
CA LYS A 106 -8.98 -3.53 -11.48
C LYS A 106 -8.54 -4.86 -12.10
N GLY A 107 -7.25 -5.06 -12.32
CA GLY A 107 -6.69 -6.29 -12.88
C GLY A 107 -6.61 -7.48 -11.93
N PHE A 108 -6.90 -7.30 -10.64
CA PHE A 108 -6.85 -8.36 -9.63
C PHE A 108 -8.18 -9.10 -9.44
N TYR A 109 -9.27 -8.61 -10.04
CA TYR A 109 -10.59 -9.19 -9.93
C TYR A 109 -11.03 -9.80 -11.27
N LYS A 110 -11.80 -10.89 -11.21
CA LYS A 110 -12.41 -11.51 -12.39
C LYS A 110 -13.42 -10.56 -13.05
N GLU A 111 -14.17 -9.81 -12.24
CA GLU A 111 -15.12 -8.81 -12.69
C GLU A 111 -14.45 -7.44 -12.70
N HIS A 112 -14.33 -6.84 -13.88
CA HIS A 112 -13.54 -5.62 -14.10
C HIS A 112 -14.00 -4.39 -13.33
N ASP A 113 -15.27 -4.34 -12.91
CA ASP A 113 -15.81 -3.18 -12.21
C ASP A 113 -15.50 -3.15 -10.70
N ILE A 114 -15.18 -4.32 -10.09
CA ILE A 114 -14.95 -4.41 -8.65
C ILE A 114 -13.77 -3.56 -8.19
N GLY A 115 -12.68 -3.57 -8.93
CA GLY A 115 -11.46 -2.83 -8.59
C GLY A 115 -11.36 -1.42 -9.15
N LYS A 116 -12.43 -0.91 -9.80
CA LYS A 116 -12.40 0.37 -10.53
C LYS A 116 -12.04 1.56 -9.62
N THR A 117 -12.47 1.53 -8.38
CA THR A 117 -12.24 2.60 -7.39
C THR A 117 -11.13 2.28 -6.39
N GLN A 118 -10.42 1.17 -6.59
CA GLN A 118 -9.49 0.64 -5.62
C GLN A 118 -8.04 0.75 -6.08
N VAL A 119 -7.18 1.14 -5.15
CA VAL A 119 -5.73 1.11 -5.32
C VAL A 119 -5.10 0.32 -4.17
N ARG A 120 -3.94 -0.28 -4.44
CA ARG A 120 -3.14 -0.99 -3.45
C ARG A 120 -1.89 -0.17 -3.13
N ILE A 121 -1.59 -0.05 -1.85
CA ILE A 121 -0.36 0.53 -1.34
C ILE A 121 0.48 -0.52 -0.62
N ALA A 122 1.81 -0.44 -0.75
CA ALA A 122 2.77 -1.25 -0.02
C ALA A 122 3.43 -0.41 1.08
N LEU A 123 3.53 -0.96 2.30
CA LEU A 123 4.19 -0.29 3.43
C LEU A 123 5.69 -0.66 3.45
N VAL A 124 6.42 -0.23 2.43
CA VAL A 124 7.85 -0.52 2.25
C VAL A 124 8.76 0.68 2.56
N GLU A 125 8.17 1.85 2.71
CA GLU A 125 8.89 3.07 3.02
C GLU A 125 9.14 3.24 4.52
N SER A 126 10.03 4.20 4.86
CA SER A 126 10.29 4.54 6.26
C SER A 126 9.03 5.02 6.98
N PRO A 127 8.91 4.83 8.31
CA PRO A 127 7.78 5.34 9.07
C PRO A 127 7.55 6.86 8.93
N SER A 128 8.62 7.64 8.74
CA SER A 128 8.54 9.08 8.52
C SER A 128 7.88 9.45 7.19
N LEU A 129 8.15 8.71 6.11
CA LEU A 129 7.50 8.88 4.81
C LEU A 129 6.07 8.35 4.84
N LEU A 130 5.83 7.22 5.49
CA LEU A 130 4.47 6.69 5.64
C LEU A 130 3.55 7.64 6.41
N LYS A 131 4.09 8.41 7.35
CA LYS A 131 3.31 9.41 8.11
C LYS A 131 2.79 10.56 7.23
N ILE A 132 3.51 10.97 6.20
CA ILE A 132 3.08 12.06 5.29
C ILE A 132 2.28 11.53 4.09
N THR A 133 2.32 10.22 3.83
CA THR A 133 1.65 9.58 2.70
C THR A 133 0.14 9.85 2.64
N PRO A 134 -0.64 9.84 3.75
CA PRO A 134 -2.07 10.16 3.71
C PRO A 134 -2.38 11.55 3.17
N SER A 135 -1.62 12.57 3.56
CA SER A 135 -1.80 13.94 3.07
C SER A 135 -1.41 14.07 1.59
N ILE A 136 -0.40 13.33 1.13
CA ILE A 136 -0.01 13.28 -0.28
C ILE A 136 -1.14 12.64 -1.10
N ILE A 137 -1.65 11.47 -0.69
CA ILE A 137 -2.76 10.80 -1.35
C ILE A 137 -4.01 11.69 -1.41
N SER A 138 -4.34 12.36 -0.30
CA SER A 138 -5.46 13.27 -0.21
C SER A 138 -5.34 14.42 -1.20
N SER A 139 -4.18 15.05 -1.30
CA SER A 139 -3.93 16.15 -2.23
C SER A 139 -4.03 15.69 -3.68
N LEU A 140 -3.35 14.59 -4.03
CA LEU A 140 -3.39 14.02 -5.39
C LEU A 140 -4.80 13.59 -5.80
N PHE A 141 -5.57 12.98 -4.89
CA PHE A 141 -6.95 12.59 -5.16
C PHE A 141 -7.85 13.80 -5.41
N LYS A 142 -7.73 14.85 -4.61
CA LYS A 142 -8.49 16.09 -4.76
C LYS A 142 -8.15 16.81 -6.08
N ASP A 143 -6.88 16.84 -6.45
CA ASP A 143 -6.44 17.45 -7.70
C ASP A 143 -6.90 16.67 -8.92
N PHE A 144 -6.76 15.34 -8.90
CA PHE A 144 -7.29 14.46 -9.96
C PHE A 144 -8.80 14.57 -10.11
N SER A 145 -9.55 14.70 -9.03
CA SER A 145 -11.02 14.81 -9.05
C SER A 145 -11.54 16.14 -9.63
N ARG A 146 -10.66 17.12 -9.87
CA ARG A 146 -10.98 18.40 -10.50
C ARG A 146 -10.72 18.43 -12.00
N LEU A 147 -10.01 17.42 -12.52
CA LEU A 147 -9.75 17.25 -13.96
C LEU A 147 -10.96 16.64 -14.66
#